data_9b2769bb60ed4cb316c59accd15592b3
#
_entry.id   9b2769bb60ed4cb316c59accd15592b3
#
_cell.length_a   1.000
_cell.length_b   1.000
_cell.length_c   1.000
_cell.angle_alpha   90.00
_cell.angle_beta   90.00
_cell.angle_gamma   90.00
#
_symmetry.space_group_name_H-M   'P 1'
#
loop_
_entity.id
_entity.type
_entity.pdbx_description
1 polymer ?
#
loop_
_entity_poly.entity_id
_entity_poly.type
_entity_poly.pdbx_seq_one_letter_code
_entity_poly.pdbx_strand_id
1 'polypeptide(L)'
;MALVEVKIPTLGEMRGGWAAHAAVYNAYGWDDSLYATEDLWFFHDGGGNWACIRFLGKNKAVLFGHDHEYSEAFFRDTAKDFGFEETDLLKDAPSWWGDAIEPSPYGPYIGFIYGWDGTTWQRADYSENDGFTKVGLLDMIKLKGPNSISDAIKHFERTVVEQDLEALVAADGAITKDLLEAVMPGYNIELGVEAANRFLLAEL
;
A
#
# COMPACT_ATOMS: atom_id res chain seq x y z
N MET A 1 7.10 24.08 -13.45
CA MET A 1 6.44 24.24 -12.13
C MET A 1 7.08 23.18 -11.22
N ALA A 2 7.14 23.40 -9.92
CA ALA A 2 7.81 22.47 -9.01
C ALA A 2 6.85 21.35 -8.60
N LEU A 3 7.40 20.16 -8.27
CA LEU A 3 6.63 19.09 -7.62
C LEU A 3 6.02 19.60 -6.31
N VAL A 4 4.89 19.03 -5.92
CA VAL A 4 4.18 19.37 -4.69
C VAL A 4 4.51 18.33 -3.63
N GLU A 5 4.96 18.79 -2.45
CA GLU A 5 5.16 17.91 -1.30
C GLU A 5 3.80 17.42 -0.76
N VAL A 6 3.73 16.15 -0.44
CA VAL A 6 2.53 15.52 0.12
C VAL A 6 2.83 14.91 1.49
N LYS A 7 1.88 15.05 2.42
CA LYS A 7 2.00 14.52 3.78
C LYS A 7 1.53 13.07 3.82
N ILE A 8 2.44 12.18 3.53
CA ILE A 8 2.27 10.73 3.65
C ILE A 8 3.29 10.24 4.67
N PRO A 9 2.97 9.24 5.51
CA PRO A 9 3.94 8.63 6.40
C PRO A 9 5.17 8.12 5.65
N THR A 10 6.30 8.07 6.33
CA THR A 10 7.52 7.47 5.77
C THR A 10 7.34 5.97 5.52
N LEU A 11 8.17 5.40 4.68
CA LEU A 11 8.15 3.95 4.39
C LEU A 11 8.29 3.11 5.68
N GLY A 12 9.17 3.55 6.61
CA GLY A 12 9.33 2.89 7.90
C GLY A 12 8.09 2.97 8.78
N GLU A 13 7.36 4.10 8.78
CA GLU A 13 6.10 4.24 9.52
C GLU A 13 4.96 3.40 8.93
N MET A 14 5.00 3.10 7.63
CA MET A 14 3.99 2.28 6.97
C MET A 14 4.24 0.78 7.15
N ARG A 15 5.49 0.33 7.24
CA ARG A 15 5.87 -1.09 7.20
C ARG A 15 5.13 -1.95 8.21
N GLY A 16 5.11 -1.54 9.47
CA GLY A 16 4.49 -2.34 10.54
C GLY A 16 3.01 -2.62 10.29
N GLY A 17 2.24 -1.61 9.86
CA GLY A 17 0.83 -1.75 9.54
C GLY A 17 0.59 -2.64 8.31
N TRP A 18 1.33 -2.45 7.24
CA TRP A 18 1.21 -3.25 6.04
C TRP A 18 1.60 -4.71 6.29
N ALA A 19 2.69 -4.96 7.01
CA ALA A 19 3.12 -6.31 7.36
C ALA A 19 2.10 -7.03 8.27
N ALA A 20 1.50 -6.32 9.23
CA ALA A 20 0.45 -6.87 10.08
C ALA A 20 -0.79 -7.27 9.28
N HIS A 21 -1.25 -6.43 8.33
CA HIS A 21 -2.36 -6.79 7.44
C HIS A 21 -2.01 -7.98 6.55
N ALA A 22 -0.79 -8.01 5.98
CA ALA A 22 -0.35 -9.15 5.18
C ALA A 22 -0.36 -10.45 5.99
N ALA A 23 0.10 -10.40 7.25
CA ALA A 23 0.05 -11.56 8.14
C ALA A 23 -1.38 -12.08 8.33
N VAL A 24 -2.32 -11.16 8.61
CA VAL A 24 -3.73 -11.50 8.85
C VAL A 24 -4.41 -12.02 7.59
N TYR A 25 -4.26 -11.35 6.45
CA TYR A 25 -4.87 -11.73 5.18
C TYR A 25 -4.35 -13.08 4.68
N ASN A 26 -3.03 -13.28 4.70
CA ASN A 26 -2.44 -14.54 4.27
C ASN A 26 -2.75 -15.70 5.22
N ALA A 27 -2.80 -15.46 6.54
CA ALA A 27 -3.24 -16.48 7.50
C ALA A 27 -4.68 -16.91 7.22
N TYR A 28 -5.54 -16.01 6.79
CA TYR A 28 -6.92 -16.31 6.40
C TYR A 28 -7.03 -17.02 5.03
N GLY A 29 -6.07 -16.82 4.14
CA GLY A 29 -6.06 -17.38 2.78
C GLY A 29 -6.34 -16.37 1.67
N TRP A 30 -6.17 -15.06 1.93
CA TRP A 30 -6.21 -13.96 0.95
C TRP A 30 -4.78 -13.54 0.58
N ASP A 31 -4.02 -14.49 0.04
CA ASP A 31 -2.58 -14.38 -0.17
C ASP A 31 -2.16 -13.50 -1.36
N ASP A 32 -3.08 -13.16 -2.24
CA ASP A 32 -2.87 -12.26 -3.38
C ASP A 32 -3.22 -10.79 -3.10
N SER A 33 -4.02 -10.52 -2.06
CA SER A 33 -4.54 -9.16 -1.79
C SER A 33 -3.51 -8.20 -1.23
N LEU A 34 -2.55 -8.70 -0.46
CA LEU A 34 -1.49 -7.89 0.15
C LEU A 34 -0.22 -8.73 0.31
N TYR A 35 0.82 -8.32 -0.38
CA TYR A 35 2.10 -9.02 -0.35
C TYR A 35 3.29 -8.08 -0.55
N ALA A 36 4.48 -8.57 -0.25
CA ALA A 36 5.75 -7.90 -0.50
C ALA A 36 6.73 -8.82 -1.22
N THR A 37 7.57 -8.20 -2.05
CA THR A 37 8.80 -8.76 -2.62
C THR A 37 9.99 -7.90 -2.18
N GLU A 38 11.19 -8.18 -2.70
CA GLU A 38 12.39 -7.38 -2.42
C GLU A 38 12.25 -5.93 -2.90
N ASP A 39 11.55 -5.70 -4.02
CA ASP A 39 11.43 -4.42 -4.71
C ASP A 39 10.01 -3.84 -4.72
N LEU A 40 9.02 -4.52 -4.11
CA LEU A 40 7.62 -4.14 -4.24
C LEU A 40 6.82 -4.46 -2.97
N TRP A 41 5.99 -3.50 -2.53
CA TRP A 41 4.83 -3.76 -1.68
C TRP A 41 3.56 -3.53 -2.50
N PHE A 42 2.62 -4.45 -2.44
CA PHE A 42 1.41 -4.42 -3.25
C PHE A 42 0.16 -4.67 -2.41
N PHE A 43 -0.91 -3.96 -2.75
CA PHE A 43 -2.23 -4.10 -2.15
C PHE A 43 -3.32 -3.97 -3.20
N HIS A 44 -4.38 -4.80 -3.09
CA HIS A 44 -5.69 -4.56 -3.71
C HIS A 44 -6.83 -5.03 -2.80
N ASP A 45 -7.99 -4.39 -2.92
CA ASP A 45 -9.18 -4.69 -2.12
C ASP A 45 -10.16 -5.69 -2.79
N GLY A 46 -9.83 -6.16 -4.00
CA GLY A 46 -10.72 -7.00 -4.81
C GLY A 46 -11.88 -6.24 -5.48
N GLY A 47 -12.09 -4.97 -5.14
CA GLY A 47 -13.14 -4.10 -5.69
C GLY A 47 -12.68 -3.17 -6.81
N GLY A 48 -11.40 -3.23 -7.19
CA GLY A 48 -10.81 -2.37 -8.21
C GLY A 48 -9.87 -1.29 -7.67
N ASN A 49 -9.78 -1.14 -6.35
CA ASN A 49 -8.80 -0.28 -5.71
C ASN A 49 -7.50 -1.04 -5.51
N TRP A 50 -6.40 -0.40 -5.86
CA TRP A 50 -5.08 -0.99 -5.67
C TRP A 50 -4.00 0.07 -5.49
N ALA A 51 -2.92 -0.33 -4.86
CA ALA A 51 -1.72 0.49 -4.75
C ALA A 51 -0.46 -0.37 -4.67
N CYS A 52 0.64 0.24 -5.06
CA CYS A 52 1.94 -0.39 -5.09
C CYS A 52 3.00 0.61 -4.65
N ILE A 53 3.94 0.18 -3.84
CA ILE A 53 5.18 0.92 -3.57
C ILE A 53 6.31 0.14 -4.21
N ARG A 54 6.95 0.71 -5.24
CA ARG A 54 8.14 0.11 -5.86
C ARG A 54 9.41 0.78 -5.34
N PHE A 55 10.32 -0.05 -4.85
CA PHE A 55 11.60 0.38 -4.31
C PHE A 55 12.67 0.37 -5.40
N LEU A 56 13.47 1.43 -5.46
CA LEU A 56 14.51 1.61 -6.48
C LEU A 56 15.92 1.63 -5.85
N GLY A 57 16.01 1.20 -4.61
CA GLY A 57 17.22 1.31 -3.80
C GLY A 57 17.61 2.75 -3.45
N LYS A 58 18.62 2.92 -2.58
CA LYS A 58 19.14 4.24 -2.19
C LYS A 58 18.09 5.21 -1.68
N ASN A 59 17.17 4.75 -0.86
CA ASN A 59 16.08 5.55 -0.29
C ASN A 59 15.15 6.18 -1.34
N LYS A 60 14.93 5.53 -2.48
CA LYS A 60 13.98 5.96 -3.50
C LYS A 60 12.86 4.97 -3.66
N ALA A 61 11.63 5.45 -3.72
CA ALA A 61 10.47 4.65 -4.00
C ALA A 61 9.41 5.42 -4.79
N VAL A 62 8.54 4.71 -5.50
CA VAL A 62 7.36 5.27 -6.13
C VAL A 62 6.13 4.55 -5.61
N LEU A 63 5.21 5.30 -5.04
CA LEU A 63 3.88 4.88 -4.66
C LEU A 63 2.92 5.25 -5.78
N PHE A 64 2.23 4.27 -6.35
CA PHE A 64 1.26 4.49 -7.42
C PHE A 64 0.11 3.50 -7.31
N GLY A 65 -1.01 3.85 -7.92
CA GLY A 65 -2.21 3.03 -7.84
C GLY A 65 -3.43 3.72 -8.42
N HIS A 66 -4.59 3.15 -8.11
CA HIS A 66 -5.88 3.60 -8.62
C HIS A 66 -6.98 3.38 -7.58
N ASP A 67 -7.87 4.36 -7.46
CA ASP A 67 -9.15 4.20 -6.80
C ASP A 67 -10.24 4.15 -7.88
N HIS A 68 -11.00 3.06 -7.89
CA HIS A 68 -12.01 2.81 -8.92
C HIS A 68 -13.21 3.76 -8.88
N GLU A 69 -13.56 4.26 -7.69
CA GLU A 69 -14.78 5.06 -7.51
C GLU A 69 -14.52 6.57 -7.49
N TYR A 70 -13.37 6.99 -6.98
CA TYR A 70 -13.11 8.39 -6.66
C TYR A 70 -11.98 9.03 -7.45
N SER A 71 -11.20 8.26 -8.24
CA SER A 71 -10.17 8.85 -9.08
C SER A 71 -10.80 9.61 -10.25
N GLU A 72 -10.48 10.89 -10.36
CA GLU A 72 -10.81 11.76 -11.50
C GLU A 72 -9.55 12.05 -12.34
N ALA A 73 -8.41 11.52 -11.94
CA ALA A 73 -7.16 11.59 -12.68
C ALA A 73 -7.03 10.38 -13.61
N PHE A 74 -6.79 10.64 -14.89
CA PHE A 74 -6.70 9.62 -15.93
C PHE A 74 -5.34 9.73 -16.62
N PHE A 75 -4.48 8.77 -16.38
CA PHE A 75 -3.10 8.78 -16.84
C PHE A 75 -2.95 8.12 -18.21
N ARG A 76 -2.25 8.79 -19.14
CA ARG A 76 -1.94 8.30 -20.50
C ARG A 76 -3.18 7.87 -21.28
N ASP A 77 -3.06 6.81 -22.05
CA ASP A 77 -4.11 6.33 -22.97
C ASP A 77 -5.41 5.93 -22.28
N THR A 78 -5.38 5.64 -20.95
CA THR A 78 -6.59 5.29 -20.19
C THR A 78 -7.60 6.43 -20.15
N ALA A 79 -7.19 7.68 -20.25
CA ALA A 79 -8.07 8.84 -20.39
C ALA A 79 -9.01 8.71 -21.60
N LYS A 80 -8.51 8.19 -22.71
CA LYS A 80 -9.26 8.04 -23.95
C LYS A 80 -10.35 6.96 -23.84
N ASP A 81 -10.09 5.89 -23.07
CA ASP A 81 -11.04 4.80 -22.86
C ASP A 81 -12.33 5.26 -22.21
N PHE A 82 -12.24 6.30 -21.38
CA PHE A 82 -13.37 6.91 -20.67
C PHE A 82 -13.86 8.22 -21.28
N GLY A 83 -13.21 8.73 -22.32
CA GLY A 83 -13.56 10.02 -22.93
C GLY A 83 -13.23 11.24 -22.09
N PHE A 84 -12.22 11.13 -21.21
CA PHE A 84 -11.71 12.22 -20.38
C PHE A 84 -10.41 12.82 -20.93
N GLU A 85 -10.03 13.98 -20.41
CA GLU A 85 -8.72 14.57 -20.66
C GLU A 85 -7.65 13.84 -19.83
N GLU A 86 -6.44 13.72 -20.39
CA GLU A 86 -5.30 13.13 -19.71
C GLU A 86 -4.81 14.04 -18.58
N THR A 87 -4.59 13.46 -17.41
CA THR A 87 -3.86 14.09 -16.30
C THR A 87 -2.40 13.67 -16.35
N ASP A 88 -1.49 14.61 -16.59
CA ASP A 88 -0.05 14.33 -16.61
C ASP A 88 0.50 14.14 -15.18
N LEU A 89 0.37 12.91 -14.67
CA LEU A 89 0.84 12.53 -13.34
C LEU A 89 2.36 12.50 -13.20
N LEU A 90 3.10 12.62 -14.32
CA LEU A 90 4.57 12.67 -14.34
C LEU A 90 5.13 14.06 -14.67
N LYS A 91 4.28 15.06 -14.76
CA LYS A 91 4.71 16.43 -15.08
C LYS A 91 5.79 16.92 -14.11
N ASP A 92 6.89 17.37 -14.68
CA ASP A 92 8.07 17.84 -13.94
C ASP A 92 8.72 16.75 -13.03
N ALA A 93 8.26 15.50 -13.06
CA ALA A 93 8.80 14.40 -12.28
C ALA A 93 10.17 13.95 -12.84
N PRO A 94 11.06 13.42 -11.99
CA PRO A 94 12.26 12.73 -12.45
C PRO A 94 11.91 11.51 -13.31
N SER A 95 12.71 11.22 -14.33
CA SER A 95 12.45 10.11 -15.27
C SER A 95 12.28 8.75 -14.58
N TRP A 96 12.96 8.53 -13.46
CA TRP A 96 12.87 7.28 -12.72
C TRP A 96 11.47 6.98 -12.13
N TRP A 97 10.59 7.99 -12.00
CA TRP A 97 9.19 7.71 -11.63
C TRP A 97 8.48 6.94 -12.75
N GLY A 98 8.67 7.39 -14.00
CA GLY A 98 8.10 6.72 -15.15
C GLY A 98 8.62 5.28 -15.34
N ASP A 99 9.91 5.07 -15.10
CA ASP A 99 10.52 3.74 -15.15
C ASP A 99 9.98 2.81 -14.05
N ALA A 100 9.71 3.37 -12.86
CA ALA A 100 9.24 2.60 -11.71
C ALA A 100 7.79 2.09 -11.84
N ILE A 101 6.94 2.77 -12.59
CA ILE A 101 5.54 2.35 -12.73
C ILE A 101 5.32 1.28 -13.80
N GLU A 102 6.35 0.91 -14.55
CA GLU A 102 6.29 -0.07 -15.62
C GLU A 102 7.11 -1.34 -15.30
N PRO A 103 6.58 -2.54 -15.55
CA PRO A 103 5.16 -2.79 -15.83
C PRO A 103 4.29 -2.60 -14.60
N SER A 104 3.06 -2.13 -14.78
CA SER A 104 2.09 -2.03 -13.69
C SER A 104 1.68 -3.43 -13.21
N PRO A 105 1.65 -3.71 -11.90
CA PRO A 105 1.33 -5.04 -11.37
C PRO A 105 -0.15 -5.41 -11.47
N TYR A 106 -1.06 -4.45 -11.68
CA TYR A 106 -2.50 -4.70 -11.61
C TYR A 106 -3.30 -4.19 -12.82
N GLY A 107 -2.65 -3.58 -13.81
CA GLY A 107 -3.33 -3.10 -15.01
C GLY A 107 -2.96 -1.66 -15.38
N PRO A 108 -3.59 -1.11 -16.42
CA PRO A 108 -3.18 0.16 -17.00
C PRO A 108 -3.72 1.39 -16.25
N TYR A 109 -4.72 1.21 -15.38
CA TYR A 109 -5.40 2.33 -14.72
C TYR A 109 -4.57 2.81 -13.53
N ILE A 110 -3.96 3.99 -13.67
CA ILE A 110 -3.19 4.67 -12.64
C ILE A 110 -3.86 6.03 -12.39
N GLY A 111 -4.27 6.28 -11.15
CA GLY A 111 -4.90 7.53 -10.73
C GLY A 111 -3.95 8.44 -9.95
N PHE A 112 -2.91 7.90 -9.33
CA PHE A 112 -1.91 8.67 -8.58
C PHE A 112 -0.51 8.09 -8.74
N ILE A 113 0.49 8.98 -8.70
CA ILE A 113 1.92 8.65 -8.71
C ILE A 113 2.62 9.61 -7.74
N TYR A 114 3.26 9.08 -6.71
CA TYR A 114 4.02 9.83 -5.71
C TYR A 114 5.43 9.26 -5.58
N GLY A 115 6.43 10.11 -5.64
CA GLY A 115 7.82 9.70 -5.47
C GLY A 115 8.36 10.05 -4.09
N TRP A 116 9.10 9.12 -3.50
CA TRP A 116 9.89 9.28 -2.29
C TRP A 116 11.35 9.50 -2.65
N ASP A 117 11.95 10.60 -2.18
CA ASP A 117 13.34 10.98 -2.48
C ASP A 117 14.33 10.62 -1.34
N GLY A 118 13.85 9.92 -0.33
CA GLY A 118 14.60 9.61 0.90
C GLY A 118 14.24 10.53 2.07
N THR A 119 13.48 11.60 1.82
CA THR A 119 13.11 12.60 2.84
C THR A 119 11.64 12.97 2.81
N THR A 120 11.07 13.19 1.61
CA THR A 120 9.69 13.63 1.43
C THR A 120 9.01 12.90 0.29
N TRP A 121 7.69 12.76 0.39
CA TRP A 121 6.84 12.35 -0.71
C TRP A 121 6.46 13.56 -1.55
N GLN A 122 6.50 13.41 -2.85
CA GLN A 122 6.17 14.46 -3.80
C GLN A 122 5.27 13.91 -4.91
N ARG A 123 4.47 14.79 -5.52
CA ARG A 123 3.67 14.48 -6.71
C ARG A 123 3.74 15.61 -7.73
N ALA A 124 3.30 15.35 -8.95
CA ALA A 124 3.06 16.39 -9.93
C ALA A 124 1.96 17.37 -9.44
N ASP A 125 2.00 18.61 -9.91
CA ASP A 125 1.00 19.62 -9.60
C ASP A 125 -0.19 19.50 -10.56
N TYR A 126 -1.26 18.89 -10.08
CA TYR A 126 -2.56 18.75 -10.75
C TYR A 126 -3.70 18.98 -9.74
N SER A 127 -4.87 19.37 -10.24
CA SER A 127 -6.04 19.74 -9.42
C SER A 127 -7.05 18.61 -9.24
N GLU A 128 -7.01 17.61 -10.09
CA GLU A 128 -7.94 16.50 -10.12
C GLU A 128 -7.84 15.67 -8.83
N ASN A 129 -8.97 15.13 -8.38
CA ASN A 129 -8.97 14.14 -7.31
C ASN A 129 -8.35 12.85 -7.83
N ASP A 130 -7.22 12.46 -7.27
CA ASP A 130 -6.49 11.27 -7.69
C ASP A 130 -6.94 9.98 -6.99
N GLY A 131 -7.87 10.06 -6.07
CA GLY A 131 -8.42 8.92 -5.35
C GLY A 131 -7.52 8.37 -4.22
N PHE A 132 -6.27 8.81 -4.09
CA PHE A 132 -5.30 8.24 -3.14
C PHE A 132 -5.83 8.14 -1.70
N THR A 133 -6.54 9.16 -1.21
CA THR A 133 -7.06 9.17 0.16
C THR A 133 -8.20 8.17 0.38
N LYS A 134 -8.73 7.56 -0.68
CA LYS A 134 -9.85 6.62 -0.65
C LYS A 134 -9.43 5.17 -0.81
N VAL A 135 -8.27 4.91 -1.40
CA VAL A 135 -7.71 3.55 -1.54
C VAL A 135 -7.53 2.82 -0.19
N GLY A 136 -7.51 3.56 0.92
CA GLY A 136 -7.44 2.95 2.26
C GLY A 136 -6.03 2.68 2.77
N LEU A 137 -4.98 2.96 2.00
CA LEU A 137 -3.59 2.69 2.40
C LEU A 137 -3.17 3.32 3.72
N LEU A 138 -3.61 4.57 3.95
CA LEU A 138 -3.29 5.29 5.19
C LEU A 138 -4.10 4.79 6.40
N ASP A 139 -5.18 4.06 6.15
CA ASP A 139 -5.98 3.44 7.21
C ASP A 139 -5.35 2.12 7.67
N MET A 140 -4.62 1.43 6.80
CA MET A 140 -3.92 0.18 7.14
C MET A 140 -2.84 0.36 8.20
N ILE A 141 -2.28 1.55 8.37
CA ILE A 141 -1.30 1.82 9.43
C ILE A 141 -1.96 2.13 10.79
N LYS A 142 -3.29 2.27 10.83
CA LYS A 142 -4.05 2.55 12.05
C LYS A 142 -4.45 1.26 12.75
N LEU A 143 -4.47 1.29 14.07
CA LEU A 143 -4.97 0.16 14.86
C LEU A 143 -6.50 0.04 14.81
N LYS A 144 -7.21 1.16 14.71
CA LYS A 144 -8.68 1.22 14.75
C LYS A 144 -9.24 2.14 13.67
N GLY A 145 -10.45 1.85 13.25
CA GLY A 145 -11.19 2.59 12.24
C GLY A 145 -11.47 1.74 11.00
N PRO A 146 -12.15 2.30 9.99
CA PRO A 146 -12.34 1.63 8.70
C PRO A 146 -10.99 1.23 8.08
N ASN A 147 -10.93 0.07 7.45
CA ASN A 147 -9.74 -0.49 6.80
C ASN A 147 -8.51 -0.67 7.71
N SER A 148 -8.65 -0.50 9.04
CA SER A 148 -7.57 -0.76 10.00
C SER A 148 -7.38 -2.24 10.26
N ILE A 149 -6.26 -2.63 10.91
CA ILE A 149 -6.02 -4.01 11.29
C ILE A 149 -7.13 -4.59 12.19
N SER A 150 -7.68 -3.78 13.12
CA SER A 150 -8.83 -4.19 13.94
C SER A 150 -10.08 -4.47 13.12
N ASP A 151 -10.30 -3.70 12.05
CA ASP A 151 -11.44 -3.87 11.16
C ASP A 151 -11.26 -5.13 10.29
N ALA A 152 -10.07 -5.34 9.75
CA ALA A 152 -9.72 -6.55 9.01
C ALA A 152 -9.96 -7.83 9.84
N ILE A 153 -9.50 -7.85 11.10
CA ILE A 153 -9.68 -9.01 11.98
C ILE A 153 -11.15 -9.25 12.34
N LYS A 154 -11.95 -8.19 12.53
CA LYS A 154 -13.41 -8.32 12.75
C LYS A 154 -14.10 -8.89 11.53
N HIS A 155 -13.65 -8.56 10.33
CA HIS A 155 -14.19 -9.13 9.09
C HIS A 155 -14.07 -10.68 9.09
N PHE A 156 -13.03 -11.22 9.74
CA PHE A 156 -12.85 -12.66 9.94
C PHE A 156 -13.55 -13.20 11.20
N GLU A 157 -14.56 -12.47 11.72
CA GLU A 157 -15.37 -12.85 12.88
C GLU A 157 -14.55 -13.07 14.17
N ARG A 158 -13.46 -12.32 14.32
CA ARG A 158 -12.58 -12.39 15.49
C ARG A 158 -12.66 -11.14 16.36
N THR A 159 -12.47 -11.36 17.65
CA THR A 159 -12.29 -10.28 18.64
C THR A 159 -10.91 -10.39 19.20
N VAL A 160 -10.17 -9.30 19.19
CA VAL A 160 -8.80 -9.25 19.70
C VAL A 160 -8.63 -8.20 20.77
N VAL A 161 -7.67 -8.45 21.63
CA VAL A 161 -7.22 -7.49 22.64
C VAL A 161 -6.36 -6.44 21.94
N GLU A 162 -6.58 -5.17 22.26
CA GLU A 162 -5.86 -4.04 21.66
C GLU A 162 -4.35 -4.17 21.82
N GLN A 163 -3.89 -4.62 22.98
CA GLN A 163 -2.47 -4.83 23.26
C GLN A 163 -1.82 -5.84 22.31
N ASP A 164 -2.54 -6.89 21.90
CA ASP A 164 -2.02 -7.90 20.95
C ASP A 164 -1.90 -7.30 19.54
N LEU A 165 -2.84 -6.42 19.15
CA LEU A 165 -2.75 -5.67 17.91
C LEU A 165 -1.59 -4.69 17.88
N GLU A 166 -1.40 -3.96 18.98
CA GLU A 166 -0.26 -3.05 19.13
C GLU A 166 1.07 -3.81 19.01
N ALA A 167 1.19 -4.97 19.67
CA ALA A 167 2.37 -5.81 19.59
C ALA A 167 2.62 -6.35 18.18
N LEU A 168 1.55 -6.75 17.47
CA LEU A 168 1.65 -7.23 16.09
C LEU A 168 2.17 -6.14 15.14
N VAL A 169 1.63 -4.93 15.21
CA VAL A 169 2.06 -3.79 14.36
C VAL A 169 3.46 -3.33 14.76
N ALA A 170 3.77 -3.26 16.06
CA ALA A 170 5.07 -2.84 16.58
C ALA A 170 6.22 -3.81 16.23
N ALA A 171 5.90 -5.05 15.84
CA ALA A 171 6.89 -5.99 15.33
C ALA A 171 7.50 -5.56 13.99
N ASP A 172 6.93 -4.57 13.32
CA ASP A 172 7.47 -3.89 12.14
C ASP A 172 7.95 -4.84 11.04
N GLY A 173 7.17 -5.87 10.75
CA GLY A 173 7.47 -6.93 9.78
C GLY A 173 8.13 -8.17 10.42
N ALA A 174 8.83 -8.07 11.54
CA ALA A 174 9.42 -9.21 12.25
C ALA A 174 8.37 -9.99 13.09
N ILE A 175 7.25 -10.32 12.45
CA ILE A 175 6.12 -10.98 13.12
C ILE A 175 6.50 -12.44 13.41
N THR A 176 6.27 -12.85 14.68
CA THR A 176 6.45 -14.23 15.13
C THR A 176 5.14 -15.02 15.12
N LYS A 177 5.25 -16.35 15.21
CA LYS A 177 4.08 -17.25 15.32
C LYS A 177 3.23 -16.88 16.54
N ASP A 178 3.84 -16.65 17.68
CA ASP A 178 3.12 -16.34 18.93
C ASP A 178 2.33 -15.03 18.82
N LEU A 179 2.90 -14.00 18.18
CA LEU A 179 2.21 -12.72 17.95
C LEU A 179 1.00 -12.91 17.02
N LEU A 180 1.15 -13.66 15.95
CA LEU A 180 0.04 -13.87 15.02
C LEU A 180 -1.01 -14.83 15.59
N GLU A 181 -0.62 -15.88 16.32
CA GLU A 181 -1.54 -16.81 16.97
C GLU A 181 -2.42 -16.10 18.02
N ALA A 182 -1.89 -15.07 18.71
CA ALA A 182 -2.67 -14.27 19.67
C ALA A 182 -3.86 -13.55 19.02
N VAL A 183 -3.75 -13.15 17.75
CA VAL A 183 -4.79 -12.41 17.02
C VAL A 183 -5.58 -13.28 16.03
N MET A 184 -4.99 -14.33 15.50
CA MET A 184 -5.57 -15.23 14.46
C MET A 184 -5.48 -16.72 14.84
N PRO A 185 -5.93 -17.13 16.04
CA PRO A 185 -5.80 -18.52 16.49
C PRO A 185 -6.53 -19.50 15.57
N GLY A 186 -5.84 -20.56 15.19
CA GLY A 186 -6.39 -21.64 14.37
C GLY A 186 -6.41 -21.37 12.86
N TYR A 187 -5.78 -20.30 12.40
CA TYR A 187 -5.56 -20.01 10.98
C TYR A 187 -4.18 -20.49 10.51
N ASN A 188 -3.83 -20.24 9.26
CA ASN A 188 -2.53 -20.63 8.71
C ASN A 188 -1.42 -19.65 9.15
N ILE A 189 -0.94 -19.86 10.39
CA ILE A 189 0.05 -18.96 11.03
C ILE A 189 1.36 -18.94 10.27
N GLU A 190 1.83 -20.09 9.73
CA GLU A 190 3.06 -20.15 8.95
C GLU A 190 3.02 -19.23 7.73
N LEU A 191 1.93 -19.30 6.97
CA LEU A 191 1.77 -18.46 5.76
C LEU A 191 1.69 -16.98 6.11
N GLY A 192 0.95 -16.62 7.17
CA GLY A 192 0.86 -15.23 7.62
C GLY A 192 2.21 -14.66 8.09
N VAL A 193 2.97 -15.42 8.86
CA VAL A 193 4.33 -15.01 9.31
C VAL A 193 5.27 -14.85 8.12
N GLU A 194 5.24 -15.78 7.16
CA GLU A 194 6.06 -15.67 5.94
C GLU A 194 5.72 -14.40 5.16
N ALA A 195 4.43 -14.13 4.95
CA ALA A 195 3.98 -12.95 4.23
C ALA A 195 4.43 -11.63 4.89
N ALA A 196 4.29 -11.52 6.22
CA ALA A 196 4.76 -10.35 6.96
C ALA A 196 6.27 -10.13 6.87
N ASN A 197 7.04 -11.19 7.03
CA ASN A 197 8.51 -11.11 7.04
C ASN A 197 9.08 -10.68 5.68
N ARG A 198 8.35 -10.85 4.58
CA ARG A 198 8.75 -10.35 3.26
C ARG A 198 8.86 -8.82 3.21
N PHE A 199 8.13 -8.09 4.08
CA PHE A 199 8.24 -6.64 4.18
C PHE A 199 9.60 -6.15 4.70
N LEU A 200 10.41 -7.04 5.28
CA LEU A 200 11.78 -6.77 5.71
C LEU A 200 12.81 -6.85 4.56
N LEU A 201 12.43 -7.37 3.40
CA LEU A 201 13.36 -7.54 2.27
C LEU A 201 13.66 -6.21 1.57
N ALA A 202 12.73 -5.25 1.61
CA ALA A 202 12.93 -3.95 1.00
C ALA A 202 13.92 -3.10 1.83
N GLU A 203 14.91 -2.52 1.17
CA GLU A 203 15.81 -1.53 1.75
C GLU A 203 15.09 -0.17 1.81
N LEU A 204 14.75 0.29 3.03
CA LEU A 204 14.04 1.55 3.28
C LEU A 204 14.99 2.73 3.45
#